data_84afaa4e10f65b9b4888a7ce5c658779
#
_entry.id   84afaa4e10f65b9b4888a7ce5c658779
#
_cell.length_a   1.000
_cell.length_b   1.000
_cell.length_c   1.000
_cell.angle_alpha   90.00
_cell.angle_beta   90.00
_cell.angle_gamma   90.00
#
_symmetry.space_group_name_H-M   'P 1'
#
loop_
_entity.id
_entity.type
_entity.pdbx_description
1 polymer ?
#
loop_
_entity_poly.entity_id
_entity_poly.type
_entity_poly.pdbx_seq_one_letter_code
_entity_poly.pdbx_strand_id
1 'polypeptide(L)'
;MTFSCKKGDPALKKIAVLGTGNIAQTIAVDLKASGHEVRLFAPENLIHRFRDFADTQVIECVGALEARERIDIITSDIDQAVGQADYIIVCVTGSHHQEYAQMLKGHTSAEQIMVTFNGCMASLIYKN
;
A
#
# COMPACT_ATOMS: atom_id res chain seq x y z
N MET A 1 -0.36 -15.12 0.45
CA MET A 1 -1.36 -14.91 1.52
C MET A 1 -2.54 -14.18 0.92
N THR A 2 -3.71 -14.75 1.01
CA THR A 2 -4.91 -14.17 0.41
C THR A 2 -5.89 -13.84 1.50
N PHE A 3 -6.33 -12.59 1.55
CA PHE A 3 -7.41 -12.19 2.45
C PHE A 3 -8.73 -12.56 1.77
N SER A 4 -9.48 -13.47 2.35
CA SER A 4 -10.72 -13.97 1.79
C SER A 4 -11.90 -13.11 2.25
N CYS A 5 -12.07 -11.93 1.60
CA CYS A 5 -13.26 -11.11 1.81
C CYS A 5 -14.13 -11.15 0.56
N LYS A 6 -15.41 -11.35 0.75
CA LYS A 6 -16.38 -11.26 -0.34
C LYS A 6 -16.78 -9.81 -0.55
N LYS A 7 -17.04 -9.44 -1.80
CA LYS A 7 -17.51 -8.12 -2.15
C LYS A 7 -18.82 -7.83 -1.38
N GLY A 8 -18.87 -6.71 -0.69
CA GLY A 8 -20.00 -6.36 0.17
C GLY A 8 -19.89 -6.84 1.61
N ASP A 9 -18.82 -7.56 1.97
CA ASP A 9 -18.56 -8.01 3.33
C ASP A 9 -18.25 -6.79 4.22
N PRO A 10 -18.84 -6.70 5.46
CA PRO A 10 -18.49 -5.62 6.39
C PRO A 10 -17.02 -5.62 6.80
N ALA A 11 -16.27 -6.69 6.49
CA ALA A 11 -14.82 -6.75 6.69
C ALA A 11 -14.03 -6.00 5.62
N LEU A 12 -14.66 -5.39 4.60
CA LEU A 12 -13.98 -4.57 3.60
C LEU A 12 -13.32 -3.36 4.26
N LYS A 13 -12.08 -3.12 3.88
CA LYS A 13 -11.24 -2.10 4.50
C LYS A 13 -10.66 -1.14 3.46
N LYS A 14 -10.27 0.03 3.93
CA LYS A 14 -9.47 0.99 3.15
C LYS A 14 -8.03 0.77 3.51
N ILE A 15 -7.22 0.42 2.53
CA ILE A 15 -5.83 -0.01 2.74
C ILE A 15 -4.90 0.85 1.91
N ALA A 16 -3.93 1.47 2.57
CA ALA A 16 -2.84 2.17 1.90
C ALA A 16 -1.63 1.24 1.78
N VAL A 17 -1.12 1.08 0.58
CA VAL A 17 0.10 0.30 0.31
C VAL A 17 1.18 1.29 -0.11
N LEU A 18 2.25 1.35 0.66
CA LEU A 18 3.35 2.28 0.43
C LEU A 18 4.56 1.52 -0.13
N GLY A 19 5.01 1.90 -1.30
CA GLY A 19 6.16 1.30 -1.95
C GLY A 19 6.01 1.21 -3.46
N THR A 20 7.12 0.98 -4.16
CA THR A 20 7.16 0.98 -5.63
C THR A 20 7.59 -0.37 -6.23
N GLY A 21 8.01 -1.31 -5.40
CA GLY A 21 8.54 -2.58 -5.86
C GLY A 21 7.46 -3.61 -6.17
N ASN A 22 7.91 -4.77 -6.62
CA ASN A 22 7.01 -5.86 -7.01
C ASN A 22 6.14 -6.34 -5.84
N ILE A 23 6.68 -6.35 -4.63
CA ILE A 23 5.93 -6.80 -3.45
C ILE A 23 4.76 -5.85 -3.19
N ALA A 24 4.98 -4.55 -3.23
CA ALA A 24 3.92 -3.56 -3.03
C ALA A 24 2.83 -3.69 -4.09
N GLN A 25 3.21 -3.83 -5.35
CA GLN A 25 2.26 -3.99 -6.45
C GLN A 25 1.46 -5.28 -6.33
N THR A 26 2.12 -6.38 -5.99
CA THR A 26 1.47 -7.68 -5.81
C THR A 26 0.47 -7.65 -4.65
N ILE A 27 0.85 -7.06 -3.53
CA ILE A 27 -0.05 -6.91 -2.38
C ILE A 27 -1.25 -6.04 -2.74
N ALA A 28 -1.02 -4.93 -3.44
CA ALA A 28 -2.10 -4.04 -3.86
C ALA A 28 -3.12 -4.78 -4.74
N VAL A 29 -2.66 -5.58 -5.70
CA VAL A 29 -3.54 -6.36 -6.58
C VAL A 29 -4.29 -7.42 -5.80
N ASP A 30 -3.62 -8.15 -4.92
CA ASP A 30 -4.24 -9.21 -4.11
C ASP A 30 -5.34 -8.64 -3.21
N LEU A 31 -5.07 -7.54 -2.54
CA LEU A 31 -6.05 -6.88 -1.69
C LEU A 31 -7.24 -6.34 -2.49
N LYS A 32 -6.99 -5.79 -3.66
CA LYS A 32 -8.06 -5.32 -4.53
C LYS A 32 -8.92 -6.47 -5.04
N ALA A 33 -8.30 -7.57 -5.42
CA ALA A 33 -9.01 -8.79 -5.84
C ALA A 33 -9.89 -9.34 -4.70
N SER A 34 -9.50 -9.13 -3.46
CA SER A 34 -10.29 -9.50 -2.28
C SER A 34 -11.41 -8.51 -1.95
N GLY A 35 -11.53 -7.42 -2.70
CA GLY A 35 -12.64 -6.48 -2.60
C GLY A 35 -12.38 -5.23 -1.77
N HIS A 36 -11.17 -5.05 -1.25
CA HIS A 36 -10.82 -3.86 -0.45
C HIS A 36 -10.65 -2.62 -1.33
N GLU A 37 -10.78 -1.44 -0.72
CA GLU A 37 -10.33 -0.20 -1.35
C GLU A 37 -8.82 -0.10 -1.16
N VAL A 38 -8.07 0.05 -2.25
CA VAL A 38 -6.61 0.07 -2.21
C VAL A 38 -6.07 1.38 -2.75
N ARG A 39 -5.16 1.98 -2.01
CA ARG A 39 -4.44 3.19 -2.39
C ARG A 39 -2.96 2.86 -2.42
N LEU A 40 -2.33 3.09 -3.56
CA LEU A 40 -0.91 2.81 -3.78
C LEU A 40 -0.15 4.13 -3.77
N PHE A 41 0.87 4.21 -2.93
CA PHE A 41 1.65 5.42 -2.73
C PHE A 41 3.11 5.22 -3.13
N ALA A 42 3.67 6.25 -3.76
CA ALA A 42 5.11 6.39 -3.95
C ALA A 42 5.50 7.84 -3.70
N PRO A 43 6.70 8.11 -3.15
CA PRO A 43 7.20 9.46 -3.03
C PRO A 43 7.28 10.14 -4.40
N GLU A 44 7.20 11.46 -4.41
CA GLU A 44 7.20 12.24 -5.65
C GLU A 44 8.40 11.93 -6.55
N ASN A 45 9.56 11.70 -5.96
CA ASN A 45 10.75 11.34 -6.73
C ASN A 45 10.74 9.92 -7.30
N LEU A 46 9.81 9.07 -6.87
CA LEU A 46 9.69 7.68 -7.32
C LEU A 46 8.37 7.37 -8.01
N ILE A 47 7.43 8.31 -8.05
CA ILE A 47 6.11 8.08 -8.64
C ILE A 47 6.20 7.69 -10.13
N HIS A 48 7.26 8.08 -10.81
CA HIS A 48 7.50 7.71 -12.21
C HIS A 48 7.61 6.19 -12.42
N ARG A 49 7.91 5.43 -11.36
CA ARG A 49 7.95 3.96 -11.43
C ARG A 49 6.59 3.35 -11.72
N PHE A 50 5.52 4.12 -11.53
CA PHE A 50 4.15 3.69 -11.83
C PHE A 50 3.68 4.14 -13.21
N ARG A 51 4.55 4.72 -14.04
CA ARG A 51 4.18 5.31 -15.33
C ARG A 51 3.48 4.34 -16.28
N ASP A 52 3.83 3.06 -16.23
CA ASP A 52 3.29 2.06 -17.15
C ASP A 52 1.80 1.81 -16.91
N PHE A 53 1.29 2.12 -15.73
CA PHE A 53 -0.10 1.94 -15.38
C PHE A 53 -0.74 3.17 -14.73
N ALA A 54 -0.05 4.32 -14.75
CA ALA A 54 -0.56 5.54 -14.12
C ALA A 54 -1.88 6.02 -14.74
N ASP A 55 -2.02 5.90 -16.05
CA ASP A 55 -3.21 6.36 -16.75
C ASP A 55 -4.41 5.44 -16.55
N THR A 56 -4.19 4.12 -16.63
CA THR A 56 -5.26 3.12 -16.48
C THR A 56 -5.52 2.73 -15.04
N GLN A 57 -4.53 2.91 -14.17
CA GLN A 57 -4.52 2.43 -12.78
C GLN A 57 -4.64 0.91 -12.67
N VAL A 58 -4.45 0.18 -13.77
CA VAL A 58 -4.58 -1.29 -13.81
C VAL A 58 -3.20 -1.91 -13.67
N ILE A 59 -3.07 -2.81 -12.70
CA ILE A 59 -1.87 -3.60 -12.48
C ILE A 59 -2.20 -5.06 -12.78
N GLU A 60 -1.36 -5.70 -13.57
CA GLU A 60 -1.47 -7.11 -13.90
C GLU A 60 -0.31 -7.87 -13.26
N CYS A 61 -0.64 -8.91 -12.52
CA CYS A 61 0.33 -9.81 -11.92
C CYS A 61 0.28 -11.16 -12.63
N VAL A 62 1.47 -11.69 -12.95
CA VAL A 62 1.62 -13.01 -13.58
C VAL A 62 2.53 -13.87 -12.72
N GLY A 63 2.36 -15.19 -12.80
CA GLY A 63 3.15 -16.14 -12.03
C GLY A 63 2.31 -16.82 -10.95
N ALA A 64 2.79 -16.84 -9.69
CA ALA A 64 2.09 -17.48 -8.59
C ALA A 64 0.74 -16.83 -8.27
N LEU A 65 0.65 -15.51 -8.46
CA LEU A 65 -0.60 -14.76 -8.42
C LEU A 65 -0.89 -14.27 -9.84
N GLU A 66 -1.98 -14.74 -10.42
CA GLU A 66 -2.46 -14.23 -11.70
C GLU A 66 -3.71 -13.41 -11.46
N ALA A 67 -3.58 -12.10 -11.54
CA ALA A 67 -4.68 -11.18 -11.33
C ALA A 67 -4.43 -9.88 -12.08
N ARG A 68 -5.52 -9.22 -12.43
CA ARG A 68 -5.50 -7.91 -13.06
C ARG A 68 -6.56 -7.06 -12.38
N GLU A 69 -6.13 -6.00 -11.72
CA GLU A 69 -7.02 -5.15 -10.94
C GLU A 69 -6.75 -3.67 -11.17
N ARG A 70 -7.79 -2.88 -11.10
CA ARG A 70 -7.68 -1.43 -11.12
C ARG A 70 -7.56 -0.93 -9.69
N ILE A 71 -6.45 -0.26 -9.38
CA ILE A 71 -6.21 0.32 -8.07
C ILE A 71 -7.01 1.62 -7.93
N ASP A 72 -7.66 1.81 -6.80
CA ASP A 72 -8.57 2.94 -6.59
C ASP A 72 -7.85 4.29 -6.65
N ILE A 73 -6.69 4.39 -6.00
CA ILE A 73 -5.90 5.62 -5.96
C ILE A 73 -4.42 5.27 -6.10
N ILE A 74 -3.73 5.97 -6.98
CA ILE A 74 -2.27 5.93 -7.10
C ILE A 74 -1.79 7.37 -6.93
N THR A 75 -0.97 7.64 -5.91
CA THR A 75 -0.65 9.01 -5.54
C THR A 75 0.73 9.16 -4.92
N SER A 76 1.27 10.36 -4.98
CA SER A 76 2.45 10.79 -4.23
C SER A 76 2.09 11.71 -3.05
N ASP A 77 0.82 11.92 -2.81
CA ASP A 77 0.32 12.69 -1.66
C ASP A 77 0.05 11.75 -0.49
N ILE A 78 0.81 11.91 0.60
CA ILE A 78 0.70 11.02 1.75
C ILE A 78 -0.67 11.12 2.43
N ASP A 79 -1.26 12.30 2.50
CA ASP A 79 -2.60 12.47 3.09
C ASP A 79 -3.67 11.74 2.27
N GLN A 80 -3.57 11.81 0.95
CA GLN A 80 -4.49 11.11 0.06
C GLN A 80 -4.35 9.60 0.20
N ALA A 81 -3.13 9.12 0.40
CA ALA A 81 -2.87 7.68 0.54
C ALA A 81 -3.35 7.15 1.89
N VAL A 82 -2.97 7.78 2.99
CA VAL A 82 -3.20 7.22 4.33
C VAL A 82 -4.39 7.82 5.06
N GLY A 83 -4.90 8.96 4.60
CA GLY A 83 -6.08 9.58 5.24
C GLY A 83 -7.27 8.64 5.26
N GLN A 84 -7.84 8.38 6.44
CA GLN A 84 -8.97 7.48 6.65
C GLN A 84 -8.70 6.01 6.27
N ALA A 85 -7.45 5.62 6.04
CA ALA A 85 -7.10 4.23 5.81
C ALA A 85 -7.22 3.43 7.12
N ASP A 86 -7.75 2.21 7.03
CA ASP A 86 -7.83 1.31 8.17
C ASP A 86 -6.49 0.64 8.44
N TYR A 87 -5.78 0.30 7.35
CA TYR A 87 -4.46 -0.34 7.40
C TYR A 87 -3.49 0.44 6.54
N ILE A 88 -2.25 0.52 7.01
CA ILE A 88 -1.14 1.09 6.26
C ILE A 88 -0.08 0.00 6.15
N ILE A 89 0.18 -0.46 4.92
CA ILE A 89 1.14 -1.52 4.65
C ILE A 89 2.38 -0.89 4.01
N VAL A 90 3.52 -1.00 4.67
CA VAL A 90 4.77 -0.43 4.19
C VAL A 90 5.64 -1.54 3.60
N CYS A 91 5.85 -1.49 2.29
CA CYS A 91 6.57 -2.49 1.50
C CYS A 91 7.83 -1.87 0.90
N VAL A 92 8.82 -1.58 1.72
CA VAL A 92 10.09 -0.99 1.30
C VAL A 92 11.25 -1.77 1.89
N THR A 93 12.43 -1.61 1.31
CA THR A 93 13.64 -2.22 1.87
C THR A 93 13.98 -1.58 3.21
N GLY A 94 14.70 -2.33 4.08
CA GLY A 94 15.00 -1.88 5.42
C GLY A 94 15.64 -0.50 5.51
N SER A 95 16.48 -0.16 4.54
CA SER A 95 17.16 1.15 4.49
C SER A 95 16.23 2.32 4.25
N HIS A 96 15.05 2.10 3.70
CA HIS A 96 14.09 3.16 3.38
C HIS A 96 13.00 3.36 4.42
N HIS A 97 12.89 2.49 5.43
CA HIS A 97 11.84 2.61 6.43
C HIS A 97 11.89 3.92 7.19
N GLN A 98 13.08 4.45 7.47
CA GLN A 98 13.19 5.71 8.19
C GLN A 98 12.63 6.89 7.38
N GLU A 99 12.85 6.92 6.07
CA GLU A 99 12.28 7.94 5.20
C GLU A 99 10.75 7.89 5.21
N TYR A 100 10.19 6.69 5.10
CA TYR A 100 8.74 6.51 5.12
C TYR A 100 8.14 6.85 6.49
N ALA A 101 8.84 6.53 7.57
CA ALA A 101 8.40 6.93 8.90
C ALA A 101 8.32 8.45 9.04
N GLN A 102 9.28 9.16 8.48
CA GLN A 102 9.29 10.62 8.47
C GLN A 102 8.13 11.19 7.65
N MET A 103 7.86 10.61 6.48
CA MET A 103 6.74 11.03 5.63
C MET A 103 5.39 10.81 6.30
N LEU A 104 5.26 9.75 7.10
CA LEU A 104 4.01 9.40 7.79
C LEU A 104 3.79 10.24 9.06
N LYS A 105 4.82 10.85 9.59
CA LYS A 105 4.74 11.60 10.84
C LYS A 105 3.73 12.74 10.72
N GLY A 106 2.75 12.76 11.62
CA GLY A 106 1.69 13.75 11.61
C GLY A 106 0.51 13.45 10.68
N HIS A 107 0.58 12.36 9.91
CA HIS A 107 -0.46 11.97 8.96
C HIS A 107 -1.22 10.71 9.37
N THR A 108 -0.83 10.08 10.47
CA THR A 108 -1.45 8.85 10.96
C THR A 108 -2.18 9.09 12.28
N SER A 109 -3.13 8.20 12.59
CA SER A 109 -3.87 8.22 13.84
C SER A 109 -3.68 6.92 14.62
N ALA A 110 -4.02 6.95 15.91
CA ALA A 110 -3.91 5.78 16.78
C ALA A 110 -4.86 4.64 16.39
N GLU A 111 -5.88 4.93 15.60
CA GLU A 111 -6.87 3.93 15.15
C GLU A 111 -6.39 3.14 13.94
N GLN A 112 -5.37 3.60 13.25
CA GLN A 112 -4.83 2.93 12.08
C GLN A 112 -3.84 1.83 12.49
N ILE A 113 -3.89 0.72 11.77
CA ILE A 113 -2.99 -0.42 11.97
C ILE A 113 -1.91 -0.39 10.90
N MET A 114 -0.66 -0.38 11.32
CA MET A 114 0.47 -0.36 10.40
C MET A 114 1.13 -1.74 10.35
N VAL A 115 1.36 -2.22 9.13
CA VAL A 115 2.05 -3.49 8.86
C VAL A 115 3.29 -3.19 8.04
N THR A 116 4.43 -3.70 8.49
CA THR A 116 5.70 -3.51 7.76
C THR A 116 6.17 -4.83 7.19
N PHE A 117 6.61 -4.81 5.93
CA PHE A 117 7.25 -5.95 5.28
C PHE A 117 8.75 -5.70 5.21
N ASN A 118 9.56 -6.76 5.34
CA ASN A 118 11.02 -6.67 5.38
C ASN A 118 11.51 -5.72 6.47
N GLY A 119 10.82 -5.73 7.59
CA GLY A 119 10.94 -4.68 8.59
C GLY A 119 12.21 -4.69 9.41
N CYS A 120 12.86 -5.84 9.63
CA CYS A 120 14.05 -5.93 10.45
C CYS A 120 13.97 -5.04 11.72
N MET A 121 12.89 -5.18 12.49
CA MET A 121 12.58 -4.33 13.66
C MET A 121 12.18 -2.89 13.30
N ALA A 122 11.82 -2.64 12.04
CA ALA A 122 11.38 -1.30 11.59
C ALA A 122 10.18 -0.76 12.38
N SER A 123 9.37 -1.64 12.97
CA SER A 123 8.26 -1.21 13.81
C SER A 123 8.69 -0.27 14.94
N LEU A 124 9.93 -0.40 15.43
CA LEU A 124 10.47 0.51 16.44
C LEU A 124 10.69 1.92 15.88
N ILE A 125 10.98 2.04 14.60
CA ILE A 125 11.12 3.34 13.93
C ILE A 125 9.76 4.04 13.84
N TYR A 126 8.73 3.28 13.49
CA TYR A 126 7.39 3.84 13.29
C TYR A 126 6.67 4.15 14.61
N LYS A 127 7.10 3.53 15.70
CA LYS A 127 6.49 3.73 17.01
C LYS A 127 6.72 5.16 17.53
N ASN A 128 7.80 5.78 17.12
CA ASN A 128 8.14 7.12 17.57
C ASN A 128 7.51 8.17 16.60
#